data_81f4ebd6644dfdd2a7a959d593f95954
#
_entry.id   81f4ebd6644dfdd2a7a959d593f95954
#
_cell.length_a   1.000
_cell.length_b   1.000
_cell.length_c   1.000
_cell.angle_alpha   90.00
_cell.angle_beta   90.00
_cell.angle_gamma   90.00
#
_symmetry.space_group_name_H-M   'P 1'
#
loop_
_entity.id
_entity.type
_entity.pdbx_description
1 polymer ?
#
loop_
_entity_poly.entity_id
_entity_poly.type
_entity_poly.pdbx_seq_one_letter_code
_entity_poly.pdbx_strand_id
1 'polypeptide(L)'
;ERNSKYLLSLVNQLMDFRKVESGKLEIVKTRGNFLKFIDSLITPFEVFAGERNVVLKRYYRMETPEILYDEEAMRKVVTNLLSNAIKFTPNGGTVSLYISSLPSSKSGKESLYICVGDTGPGIPEEDLNRIFNRFYQSQNQVKYPVYGQAGTGIGLYLCKRIVQMHGGEIKVRNNRLAGCSFRLLLP
;
A
#
# COMPACT_ATOMS: atom_id res chain seq x y z
N GLU A 1 9.76 -20.86 12.42
CA GLU A 1 8.94 -19.67 12.72
C GLU A 1 8.73 -18.74 11.49
N ARG A 2 9.79 -18.43 10.72
CA ARG A 2 9.70 -17.49 9.56
C ARG A 2 8.79 -18.03 8.45
N ASN A 3 8.89 -19.32 8.13
CA ASN A 3 8.07 -19.96 7.10
C ASN A 3 6.60 -20.09 7.52
N SER A 4 6.32 -20.33 8.80
CA SER A 4 4.94 -20.43 9.30
C SER A 4 4.22 -19.09 9.24
N LYS A 5 4.88 -17.98 9.60
CA LYS A 5 4.33 -16.63 9.48
C LYS A 5 4.08 -16.24 8.02
N TYR A 6 4.98 -16.65 7.12
CA TYR A 6 4.80 -16.44 5.69
C TYR A 6 3.60 -17.20 5.13
N LEU A 7 3.48 -18.50 5.43
CA LEU A 7 2.32 -19.32 5.02
C LEU A 7 1.01 -18.75 5.55
N LEU A 8 0.96 -18.32 6.80
CA LEU A 8 -0.22 -17.67 7.37
C LEU A 8 -0.60 -16.39 6.63
N SER A 9 0.40 -15.56 6.28
CA SER A 9 0.17 -14.36 5.47
C SER A 9 -0.40 -14.69 4.09
N LEU A 10 0.11 -15.73 3.42
CA LEU A 10 -0.42 -16.20 2.13
C LEU A 10 -1.87 -16.69 2.23
N VAL A 11 -2.17 -17.48 3.25
CA VAL A 11 -3.53 -17.98 3.50
C VAL A 11 -4.49 -16.81 3.74
N ASN A 12 -4.10 -15.83 4.55
CA ASN A 12 -4.91 -14.64 4.82
C ASN A 12 -5.16 -13.82 3.55
N GLN A 13 -4.14 -13.61 2.71
CA GLN A 13 -4.31 -12.93 1.43
C GLN A 13 -5.25 -13.68 0.49
N LEU A 14 -5.17 -15.02 0.45
CA LEU A 14 -6.07 -15.84 -0.36
C LEU A 14 -7.51 -15.79 0.15
N MET A 15 -7.70 -15.78 1.47
CA MET A 15 -9.03 -15.64 2.08
C MET A 15 -9.66 -14.26 1.78
N ASP A 16 -8.87 -13.18 1.88
CA ASP A 16 -9.30 -11.85 1.51
C ASP A 16 -9.65 -11.75 0.02
N PHE A 17 -8.82 -12.34 -0.84
CA PHE A 17 -9.10 -12.45 -2.26
C PHE A 17 -10.43 -13.15 -2.54
N ARG A 18 -10.70 -14.28 -1.89
CA ARG A 18 -11.98 -15.01 -2.03
C ARG A 18 -13.17 -14.17 -1.58
N LYS A 19 -13.04 -13.42 -0.47
CA LYS A 19 -14.10 -12.51 0.01
C LYS A 19 -14.39 -11.40 -1.00
N VAL A 20 -13.36 -10.82 -1.60
CA VAL A 20 -13.50 -9.81 -2.66
C VAL A 20 -14.18 -10.37 -3.91
N GLU A 21 -13.71 -11.53 -4.40
CA GLU A 21 -14.25 -12.16 -5.61
C GLU A 21 -15.71 -12.62 -5.45
N SER A 22 -16.07 -13.08 -4.25
CA SER A 22 -17.45 -13.50 -3.95
C SER A 22 -18.38 -12.35 -3.57
N GLY A 23 -17.90 -11.10 -3.57
CA GLY A 23 -18.69 -9.94 -3.14
C GLY A 23 -19.05 -9.92 -1.65
N LYS A 24 -18.36 -10.73 -0.84
CA LYS A 24 -18.61 -10.85 0.61
C LYS A 24 -17.74 -9.92 1.47
N LEU A 25 -16.78 -9.21 0.84
CA LEU A 25 -16.05 -8.18 1.56
C LEU A 25 -16.96 -6.95 1.71
N GLU A 26 -17.22 -6.56 2.93
CA GLU A 26 -17.98 -5.35 3.26
C GLU A 26 -17.02 -4.32 3.86
N ILE A 27 -17.22 -3.06 3.52
CA ILE A 27 -16.48 -1.93 4.09
C ILE A 27 -17.32 -1.32 5.21
N VAL A 28 -16.84 -1.43 6.43
CA VAL A 28 -17.49 -0.91 7.64
C VAL A 28 -16.71 0.30 8.14
N LYS A 29 -17.14 1.49 7.71
CA LYS A 29 -16.48 2.75 8.11
C LYS A 29 -16.88 3.15 9.52
N THR A 30 -15.90 3.40 10.36
CA THR A 30 -16.05 3.98 11.70
C THR A 30 -15.28 5.30 11.81
N ARG A 31 -15.72 6.20 12.69
CA ARG A 31 -15.00 7.44 12.93
C ARG A 31 -13.80 7.19 13.82
N GLY A 32 -12.63 7.67 13.42
CA GLY A 32 -11.40 7.48 14.16
C GLY A 32 -10.30 8.44 13.73
N ASN A 33 -9.29 8.57 14.60
CA ASN A 33 -8.11 9.39 14.31
C ASN A 33 -7.16 8.64 13.37
N PHE A 34 -7.21 9.00 12.11
CA PHE A 34 -6.44 8.32 11.05
C PHE A 34 -4.92 8.41 11.25
N LEU A 35 -4.42 9.54 11.74
CA LEU A 35 -2.97 9.70 11.98
C LEU A 35 -2.48 8.84 13.13
N LYS A 36 -3.23 8.74 14.24
CA LYS A 36 -2.91 7.81 15.33
C LYS A 36 -2.93 6.35 14.87
N PHE A 37 -3.90 6.00 14.04
CA PHE A 37 -3.95 4.67 13.42
C PHE A 37 -2.69 4.40 12.59
N ILE A 38 -2.29 5.33 11.71
CA ILE A 38 -1.09 5.21 10.89
C ILE A 38 0.17 5.11 11.76
N ASP A 39 0.31 5.91 12.79
CA ASP A 39 1.47 5.86 13.70
C ASP A 39 1.58 4.48 14.38
N SER A 40 0.45 3.91 14.83
CA SER A 40 0.44 2.56 15.39
C SER A 40 0.84 1.48 14.39
N LEU A 41 0.52 1.69 13.11
CA LEU A 41 0.79 0.76 12.03
C LEU A 41 2.24 0.81 11.56
N ILE A 42 2.86 2.01 11.57
CA ILE A 42 4.16 2.23 10.93
C ILE A 42 5.33 1.72 11.77
N THR A 43 5.20 1.63 13.08
CA THR A 43 6.28 1.24 14.01
C THR A 43 6.97 -0.07 13.63
N PRO A 44 6.27 -1.18 13.31
CA PRO A 44 6.93 -2.40 12.84
C PRO A 44 7.68 -2.23 11.51
N PHE A 45 7.23 -1.30 10.67
CA PHE A 45 7.89 -1.01 9.39
C PHE A 45 9.17 -0.19 9.55
N GLU A 46 9.27 0.63 10.59
CA GLU A 46 10.53 1.32 10.93
C GLU A 46 11.64 0.31 11.26
N VAL A 47 11.30 -0.72 12.06
CA VAL A 47 12.23 -1.82 12.36
C VAL A 47 12.59 -2.59 11.09
N PHE A 48 11.60 -2.98 10.30
CA PHE A 48 11.83 -3.72 9.05
C PHE A 48 12.66 -2.94 8.04
N ALA A 49 12.43 -1.63 7.90
CA ALA A 49 13.24 -0.75 7.05
C ALA A 49 14.67 -0.63 7.57
N GLY A 50 14.85 -0.48 8.89
CA GLY A 50 16.18 -0.43 9.54
C GLY A 50 17.01 -1.69 9.31
N GLU A 51 16.42 -2.88 9.45
CA GLU A 51 17.06 -4.17 9.14
C GLU A 51 17.57 -4.26 7.69
N ARG A 52 16.97 -3.51 6.79
CA ARG A 52 17.32 -3.44 5.37
C ARG A 52 18.15 -2.22 4.99
N ASN A 53 18.52 -1.41 5.97
CA ASN A 53 19.20 -0.14 5.76
C ASN A 53 18.45 0.78 4.77
N VAL A 54 17.12 0.82 4.90
CA VAL A 54 16.21 1.70 4.16
C VAL A 54 15.69 2.75 5.11
N VAL A 55 15.68 4.02 4.67
CA VAL A 55 15.16 5.13 5.48
C VAL A 55 13.65 5.26 5.24
N LEU A 56 12.85 5.16 6.29
CA LEU A 56 11.41 5.38 6.23
C LEU A 56 11.09 6.80 6.72
N LYS A 57 10.47 7.62 5.85
CA LYS A 57 10.09 9.02 6.14
C LYS A 57 8.58 9.17 6.17
N ARG A 58 8.09 10.03 7.06
CA ARG A 58 6.65 10.34 7.24
C ARG A 58 6.40 11.83 7.04
N TYR A 59 5.33 12.17 6.33
CA TYR A 59 4.90 13.55 6.09
C TYR A 59 3.39 13.63 6.20
N TYR A 60 2.89 14.33 7.23
CA TYR A 60 1.46 14.47 7.50
C TYR A 60 1.03 15.93 7.35
N ARG A 61 -0.05 16.15 6.59
CA ARG A 61 -0.69 17.45 6.38
C ARG A 61 -2.21 17.27 6.46
N MET A 62 -2.70 17.01 7.67
CA MET A 62 -4.13 16.92 7.99
C MET A 62 -4.44 17.82 9.16
N GLU A 63 -5.37 18.77 8.97
CA GLU A 63 -5.86 19.62 10.06
C GLU A 63 -6.86 18.86 10.93
N THR A 64 -7.69 18.02 10.30
CA THR A 64 -8.72 17.21 10.98
C THR A 64 -8.43 15.72 10.77
N PRO A 65 -7.72 15.05 11.70
CA PRO A 65 -7.39 13.64 11.54
C PRO A 65 -8.57 12.69 11.84
N GLU A 66 -9.68 13.19 12.39
CA GLU A 66 -10.90 12.43 12.68
C GLU A 66 -11.75 12.25 11.41
N ILE A 67 -11.66 11.08 10.78
CA ILE A 67 -12.36 10.76 9.54
C ILE A 67 -13.13 9.44 9.65
N LEU A 68 -13.99 9.17 8.67
CA LEU A 68 -14.69 7.90 8.52
C LEU A 68 -13.89 6.97 7.59
N TYR A 69 -13.44 5.85 8.12
CA TYR A 69 -12.71 4.83 7.35
C TYR A 69 -12.90 3.44 7.97
N ASP A 70 -12.63 2.41 7.17
CA ASP A 70 -12.53 1.04 7.67
C ASP A 70 -11.07 0.76 8.06
N GLU A 71 -10.83 0.64 9.36
CA GLU A 71 -9.48 0.48 9.90
C GLU A 71 -8.81 -0.80 9.41
N GLU A 72 -9.53 -1.93 9.42
CA GLU A 72 -8.97 -3.20 9.00
C GLU A 72 -8.65 -3.24 7.50
N ALA A 73 -9.55 -2.71 6.69
CA ALA A 73 -9.35 -2.59 5.25
C ALA A 73 -8.18 -1.66 4.91
N MET A 74 -8.09 -0.50 5.57
CA MET A 74 -6.97 0.43 5.38
C MET A 74 -5.65 -0.12 5.89
N ARG A 75 -5.65 -0.90 6.97
CA ARG A 75 -4.48 -1.64 7.47
C ARG A 75 -3.92 -2.55 6.37
N LYS A 76 -4.77 -3.32 5.68
CA LYS A 76 -4.35 -4.20 4.58
C LYS A 76 -3.72 -3.41 3.43
N VAL A 77 -4.33 -2.29 3.04
CA VAL A 77 -3.82 -1.44 1.95
C VAL A 77 -2.46 -0.85 2.31
N VAL A 78 -2.36 -0.14 3.43
CA VAL A 78 -1.14 0.57 3.82
C VAL A 78 0.00 -0.41 4.10
N THR A 79 -0.27 -1.52 4.79
CA THR A 79 0.71 -2.58 5.05
C THR A 79 1.28 -3.16 3.76
N ASN A 80 0.41 -3.43 2.78
CA ASN A 80 0.84 -3.99 1.49
C ASN A 80 1.73 -3.02 0.73
N LEU A 81 1.34 -1.75 0.65
CA LEU A 81 2.12 -0.73 -0.06
C LEU A 81 3.47 -0.46 0.61
N LEU A 82 3.51 -0.32 1.95
CA LEU A 82 4.76 -0.11 2.69
C LEU A 82 5.68 -1.33 2.60
N SER A 83 5.14 -2.53 2.76
CA SER A 83 5.92 -3.77 2.64
C SER A 83 6.55 -3.89 1.25
N ASN A 84 5.80 -3.62 0.18
CA ASN A 84 6.32 -3.63 -1.18
C ASN A 84 7.39 -2.55 -1.37
N ALA A 85 7.13 -1.31 -0.94
CA ALA A 85 8.08 -0.22 -1.08
C ALA A 85 9.42 -0.54 -0.38
N ILE A 86 9.39 -1.00 0.86
CA ILE A 86 10.62 -1.39 1.59
C ILE A 86 11.30 -2.60 0.93
N LYS A 87 10.52 -3.58 0.48
CA LYS A 87 11.04 -4.80 -0.16
C LYS A 87 11.81 -4.49 -1.44
N PHE A 88 11.33 -3.57 -2.26
CA PHE A 88 11.93 -3.26 -3.57
C PHE A 88 12.91 -2.08 -3.53
N THR A 89 13.01 -1.38 -2.42
CA THR A 89 14.02 -0.34 -2.24
C THR A 89 15.39 -0.96 -1.94
N PRO A 90 16.46 -0.60 -2.67
CA PRO A 90 17.79 -1.09 -2.39
C PRO A 90 18.33 -0.53 -1.08
N ASN A 91 19.38 -1.18 -0.54
CA ASN A 91 20.12 -0.70 0.62
C ASN A 91 20.56 0.76 0.43
N GLY A 92 20.37 1.60 1.44
CA GLY A 92 20.65 3.03 1.40
C GLY A 92 19.54 3.88 0.76
N GLY A 93 18.47 3.24 0.24
CA GLY A 93 17.34 3.94 -0.34
C GLY A 93 16.36 4.51 0.69
N THR A 94 15.30 5.15 0.17
CA THR A 94 14.30 5.83 0.99
C THR A 94 12.89 5.41 0.57
N VAL A 95 12.03 5.17 1.55
CA VAL A 95 10.58 5.04 1.41
C VAL A 95 9.92 6.21 2.11
N SER A 96 8.93 6.84 1.47
CA SER A 96 8.21 8.00 2.01
C SER A 96 6.71 7.74 2.06
N LEU A 97 6.09 8.02 3.20
CA LEU A 97 4.65 7.99 3.39
C LEU A 97 4.15 9.44 3.55
N TYR A 98 3.31 9.87 2.62
CA TYR A 98 2.62 11.16 2.67
C TYR A 98 1.15 10.93 2.96
N ILE A 99 0.60 11.70 3.89
CA ILE A 99 -0.83 11.72 4.21
C ILE A 99 -1.27 13.17 4.29
N SER A 100 -2.34 13.50 3.56
CA SER A 100 -2.91 14.85 3.57
C SER A 100 -4.40 14.84 3.30
N SER A 101 -5.08 15.91 3.70
CA SER A 101 -6.41 16.25 3.22
C SER A 101 -6.27 17.09 1.94
N LEU A 102 -7.11 16.81 0.96
CA LEU A 102 -7.21 17.58 -0.27
C LEU A 102 -8.66 18.05 -0.46
N PRO A 103 -8.88 19.31 -0.91
CA PRO A 103 -10.22 19.77 -1.29
C PRO A 103 -10.81 18.87 -2.38
N SER A 104 -12.00 18.32 -2.16
CA SER A 104 -12.70 17.54 -3.18
C SER A 104 -13.45 18.47 -4.11
N SER A 105 -13.12 18.43 -5.40
CA SER A 105 -13.81 19.19 -6.45
C SER A 105 -15.26 18.71 -6.68
N LYS A 106 -15.62 17.51 -6.20
CA LYS A 106 -16.93 16.90 -6.47
C LYS A 106 -17.95 17.05 -5.35
N SER A 107 -17.51 17.21 -4.10
CA SER A 107 -18.42 17.15 -2.93
C SER A 107 -18.32 18.35 -1.99
N GLY A 108 -17.36 19.25 -2.19
CA GLY A 108 -17.05 20.33 -1.23
C GLY A 108 -16.50 19.82 0.11
N LYS A 109 -16.30 18.50 0.24
CA LYS A 109 -15.69 17.85 1.39
C LYS A 109 -14.20 17.60 1.13
N GLU A 110 -13.45 17.36 2.18
CA GLU A 110 -12.05 16.95 2.03
C GLU A 110 -11.96 15.48 1.63
N SER A 111 -10.99 15.17 0.76
CA SER A 111 -10.60 13.80 0.41
C SER A 111 -9.30 13.45 1.10
N LEU A 112 -9.20 12.22 1.59
CA LEU A 112 -7.95 11.68 2.14
C LEU A 112 -7.02 11.31 0.99
N TYR A 113 -5.82 11.90 0.99
CA TYR A 113 -4.75 11.56 0.08
C TYR A 113 -3.64 10.80 0.81
N ILE A 114 -3.28 9.62 0.27
CA ILE A 114 -2.17 8.81 0.77
C ILE A 114 -1.21 8.55 -0.40
N CYS A 115 0.08 8.76 -0.19
CA CYS A 115 1.10 8.43 -1.16
C CYS A 115 2.24 7.66 -0.51
N VAL A 116 2.53 6.47 -1.04
CA VAL A 116 3.72 5.68 -0.69
C VAL A 116 4.68 5.73 -1.87
N GLY A 117 5.81 6.41 -1.67
CA GLY A 117 6.86 6.54 -2.66
C GLY A 117 8.15 5.83 -2.23
N ASP A 118 8.90 5.33 -3.20
CA ASP A 118 10.18 4.68 -2.98
C ASP A 118 11.25 5.19 -3.95
N THR A 119 12.51 4.86 -3.65
CA THR A 119 13.67 5.13 -4.51
C THR A 119 14.23 3.83 -5.12
N GLY A 120 13.37 2.85 -5.33
CA GLY A 120 13.71 1.58 -5.95
C GLY A 120 13.94 1.66 -7.46
N PRO A 121 13.92 0.52 -8.16
CA PRO A 121 14.16 0.49 -9.61
C PRO A 121 12.98 1.03 -10.44
N GLY A 122 11.84 1.33 -9.81
CA GLY A 122 10.61 1.66 -10.52
C GLY A 122 9.94 0.43 -11.15
N ILE A 123 8.98 0.69 -12.02
CA ILE A 123 8.16 -0.32 -12.68
C ILE A 123 8.32 -0.14 -14.19
N PRO A 124 8.57 -1.21 -14.98
CA PRO A 124 8.57 -1.11 -16.44
C PRO A 124 7.29 -0.47 -16.96
N GLU A 125 7.39 0.41 -17.96
CA GLU A 125 6.23 1.16 -18.49
C GLU A 125 5.10 0.22 -18.96
N GLU A 126 5.45 -0.90 -19.59
CA GLU A 126 4.50 -1.92 -20.02
C GLU A 126 3.75 -2.59 -18.86
N ASP A 127 4.32 -2.57 -17.65
CA ASP A 127 3.75 -3.18 -16.46
C ASP A 127 2.81 -2.25 -15.68
N LEU A 128 2.98 -0.92 -15.80
CA LEU A 128 2.24 0.08 -15.01
C LEU A 128 0.72 -0.12 -15.02
N ASN A 129 0.17 -0.50 -16.18
CA ASN A 129 -1.26 -0.76 -16.33
C ASN A 129 -1.68 -2.15 -15.86
N ARG A 130 -0.74 -3.06 -15.62
CA ARG A 130 -0.98 -4.48 -15.33
C ARG A 130 -0.73 -4.87 -13.88
N ILE A 131 0.05 -4.08 -13.12
CA ILE A 131 0.45 -4.43 -11.74
C ILE A 131 -0.72 -4.60 -10.78
N PHE A 132 -1.89 -4.05 -11.08
CA PHE A 132 -3.11 -4.22 -10.31
C PHE A 132 -3.96 -5.42 -10.77
N ASN A 133 -3.54 -6.16 -11.79
CA ASN A 133 -4.24 -7.36 -12.25
C ASN A 133 -4.00 -8.53 -11.29
N ARG A 134 -4.97 -9.42 -11.21
CA ARG A 134 -4.88 -10.64 -10.40
C ARG A 134 -3.67 -11.49 -10.83
N PHE A 135 -2.90 -11.96 -9.86
CA PHE A 135 -1.75 -12.85 -10.05
C PHE A 135 -0.64 -12.29 -10.95
N TYR A 136 -0.69 -10.97 -11.24
CA TYR A 136 0.33 -10.35 -12.04
C TYR A 136 1.61 -10.13 -11.23
N GLN A 137 2.73 -10.50 -11.83
CA GLN A 137 4.08 -10.26 -11.31
C GLN A 137 4.93 -9.71 -12.44
N SER A 138 5.62 -8.61 -12.21
CA SER A 138 6.55 -8.07 -13.20
C SER A 138 7.68 -9.05 -13.47
N GLN A 139 8.10 -9.17 -14.72
CA GLN A 139 9.21 -10.07 -15.12
C GLN A 139 10.52 -9.75 -14.38
N ASN A 140 10.75 -8.49 -14.04
CA ASN A 140 11.91 -8.10 -13.23
C ASN A 140 11.83 -8.65 -11.81
N GLN A 141 10.66 -8.84 -11.24
CA GLN A 141 10.49 -9.47 -9.92
C GLN A 141 10.73 -10.98 -9.97
N VAL A 142 10.40 -11.62 -11.10
CA VAL A 142 10.63 -13.05 -11.33
C VAL A 142 12.12 -13.33 -11.57
N LYS A 143 12.81 -12.46 -12.33
CA LYS A 143 14.26 -12.61 -12.62
C LYS A 143 15.15 -12.33 -11.41
N TYR A 144 14.74 -11.41 -10.56
CA TYR A 144 15.50 -11.00 -9.37
C TYR A 144 14.60 -11.06 -8.13
N PRO A 145 14.30 -12.28 -7.62
CA PRO A 145 13.49 -12.42 -6.42
C PRO A 145 14.22 -11.75 -5.25
N VAL A 146 13.70 -10.62 -4.81
CA VAL A 146 14.22 -9.95 -3.63
C VAL A 146 13.88 -10.84 -2.43
N TYR A 147 14.92 -11.37 -1.78
CA TYR A 147 14.81 -12.23 -0.59
C TYR A 147 14.14 -13.60 -0.75
N GLY A 148 14.27 -14.24 -1.92
CA GLY A 148 13.86 -15.64 -2.07
C GLY A 148 12.34 -15.91 -1.98
N GLN A 149 11.51 -14.87 -1.94
CA GLN A 149 10.06 -14.97 -1.86
C GLN A 149 9.43 -14.26 -3.05
N ALA A 150 8.91 -15.03 -3.99
CA ALA A 150 8.04 -14.50 -5.04
C ALA A 150 6.78 -13.89 -4.37
N GLY A 151 6.36 -12.73 -4.85
CA GLY A 151 5.07 -12.16 -4.43
C GLY A 151 3.91 -13.06 -4.92
N THR A 152 2.73 -12.92 -4.30
CA THR A 152 1.54 -13.68 -4.73
C THR A 152 0.85 -13.09 -5.96
N GLY A 153 1.15 -11.83 -6.29
CA GLY A 153 0.42 -11.08 -7.31
C GLY A 153 -1.01 -10.71 -6.89
N ILE A 154 -1.38 -10.94 -5.62
CA ILE A 154 -2.71 -10.65 -5.08
C ILE A 154 -2.74 -9.30 -4.34
N GLY A 155 -1.64 -8.89 -3.72
CA GLY A 155 -1.61 -7.75 -2.81
C GLY A 155 -2.06 -6.44 -3.44
N LEU A 156 -1.51 -6.05 -4.58
CA LEU A 156 -1.89 -4.81 -5.28
C LEU A 156 -3.31 -4.87 -5.85
N TYR A 157 -3.74 -6.05 -6.32
CA TYR A 157 -5.12 -6.26 -6.72
C TYR A 157 -6.09 -6.01 -5.55
N LEU A 158 -5.82 -6.57 -4.38
CA LEU A 158 -6.62 -6.33 -3.17
C LEU A 158 -6.62 -4.86 -2.77
N CYS A 159 -5.47 -4.17 -2.80
CA CYS A 159 -5.40 -2.73 -2.56
C CYS A 159 -6.35 -1.95 -3.46
N LYS A 160 -6.32 -2.21 -4.77
CA LYS A 160 -7.20 -1.56 -5.74
C LYS A 160 -8.67 -1.82 -5.43
N ARG A 161 -9.05 -3.08 -5.15
CA ARG A 161 -10.45 -3.44 -4.84
C ARG A 161 -10.94 -2.77 -3.56
N ILE A 162 -10.15 -2.80 -2.48
CA ILE A 162 -10.48 -2.15 -1.20
C ILE A 162 -10.65 -0.63 -1.38
N VAL A 163 -9.72 0.02 -2.08
CA VAL A 163 -9.80 1.47 -2.36
C VAL A 163 -11.06 1.80 -3.18
N GLN A 164 -11.37 1.01 -4.20
CA GLN A 164 -12.60 1.18 -4.99
C GLN A 164 -13.87 1.00 -4.16
N MET A 165 -13.90 0.03 -3.25
CA MET A 165 -15.03 -0.18 -2.34
C MET A 165 -15.20 0.96 -1.33
N HIS A 166 -14.14 1.71 -1.02
CA HIS A 166 -14.22 2.97 -0.29
C HIS A 166 -14.75 4.14 -1.13
N GLY A 167 -14.97 3.94 -2.42
CA GLY A 167 -15.34 5.00 -3.38
C GLY A 167 -14.13 5.80 -3.89
N GLY A 168 -12.92 5.31 -3.65
CA GLY A 168 -11.67 5.98 -4.00
C GLY A 168 -11.00 5.44 -5.26
N GLU A 169 -9.82 5.97 -5.52
CA GLU A 169 -8.96 5.59 -6.65
C GLU A 169 -7.52 5.35 -6.18
N ILE A 170 -6.85 4.38 -6.77
CA ILE A 170 -5.42 4.14 -6.61
C ILE A 170 -4.72 4.22 -7.97
N LYS A 171 -3.62 4.96 -8.03
CA LYS A 171 -2.76 5.12 -9.20
C LYS A 171 -1.31 4.88 -8.84
N VAL A 172 -0.51 4.51 -9.84
CA VAL A 172 0.94 4.36 -9.72
C VAL A 172 1.62 5.15 -10.83
N ARG A 173 2.80 5.66 -10.53
CA ARG A 173 3.70 6.25 -11.54
C ARG A 173 5.15 6.07 -11.13
N ASN A 174 6.04 6.02 -12.10
CA ASN A 174 7.47 6.14 -11.85
C ASN A 174 7.82 7.59 -11.44
N ASN A 175 8.76 7.73 -10.53
CA ASN A 175 9.31 9.01 -10.11
C ASN A 175 10.38 9.48 -11.12
N ARG A 176 10.65 10.78 -11.16
CA ARG A 176 11.61 11.34 -12.13
C ARG A 176 13.05 10.86 -11.94
N LEU A 177 13.47 10.66 -10.68
CA LEU A 177 14.84 10.29 -10.36
C LEU A 177 14.99 8.77 -10.18
N ALA A 178 14.18 8.18 -9.32
CA ALA A 178 14.22 6.75 -9.04
C ALA A 178 12.93 6.29 -8.37
N GLY A 179 12.59 5.02 -8.57
CA GLY A 179 11.47 4.36 -7.91
C GLY A 179 10.11 4.72 -8.45
N CYS A 180 9.09 4.37 -7.70
CA CYS A 180 7.71 4.66 -8.04
C CYS A 180 6.92 5.20 -6.86
N SER A 181 5.71 5.70 -7.15
CA SER A 181 4.79 6.20 -6.13
C SER A 181 3.39 5.66 -6.37
N PHE A 182 2.83 5.04 -5.34
CA PHE A 182 1.43 4.63 -5.28
C PHE A 182 0.63 5.74 -4.59
N ARG A 183 -0.43 6.20 -5.23
CA ARG A 183 -1.25 7.32 -4.78
C ARG A 183 -2.69 6.88 -4.64
N LEU A 184 -3.26 7.14 -3.48
CA LEU A 184 -4.65 6.85 -3.15
C LEU A 184 -5.38 8.15 -2.92
N LEU A 185 -6.60 8.24 -3.42
CA LEU A 185 -7.53 9.32 -3.13
C LEU A 185 -8.85 8.69 -2.67
N LEU A 186 -9.25 9.01 -1.45
CA LEU A 186 -10.47 8.49 -0.81
C LEU A 186 -11.40 9.67 -0.50
N PRO A 187 -12.72 9.55 -0.81
CA PRO A 187 -13.69 10.60 -0.54
C PRO A 187 -13.99 10.77 0.94
#